data_b485760610cb67e9f7ddd8eb8359d2af
#
_entry.id   b485760610cb67e9f7ddd8eb8359d2af
#
_cell.length_a   1.000
_cell.length_b   1.000
_cell.length_c   1.000
_cell.angle_alpha   90.00
_cell.angle_beta   90.00
_cell.angle_gamma   90.00
#
_symmetry.space_group_name_H-M   'P 1'
#
loop_
_entity.id
_entity.type
_entity.pdbx_description
1 polymer ?
#
loop_
_entity_poly.entity_id
_entity_poly.type
_entity_poly.pdbx_seq_one_letter_code
_entity_poly.pdbx_strand_id
1 'polypeptide(L)'
;LLKPDEGEVHLTFRMKDGSTYGTNVNVDEEWKKYTGAFIDESFLIDYLSPEEYFEFIAKISNITKEELSEHLQRFDAFMNGEIIGQNKLIRSMSAGNKQKIGIISSLIHSPQLVILDEPFNFLDPTSQNILKKLLVDYNKETGASILISSHNLMHTVDISNKIVLMEHGRIIRYITENDENTRNELEQYFNKD
;
A
#
# COMPACT_ATOMS: atom_id res chain seq x y z
N LEU A 1 -3.06 4.76 13.68
CA LEU A 1 -3.59 3.44 14.03
C LEU A 1 -4.00 3.42 15.49
N LEU A 2 -5.08 2.73 15.81
CA LEU A 2 -5.55 2.57 17.19
C LEU A 2 -4.63 1.58 17.93
N LYS A 3 -4.38 1.89 19.21
CA LYS A 3 -3.72 0.94 20.10
C LYS A 3 -4.73 -0.16 20.44
N PRO A 4 -4.36 -1.46 20.38
CA PRO A 4 -5.27 -2.51 20.80
C PRO A 4 -5.54 -2.43 22.30
N ASP A 5 -6.77 -2.73 22.71
CA ASP A 5 -7.14 -2.84 24.12
C ASP A 5 -6.52 -4.09 24.75
N GLU A 6 -6.46 -5.18 23.97
CA GLU A 6 -5.83 -6.45 24.35
C GLU A 6 -5.09 -7.06 23.15
N GLY A 7 -4.11 -7.91 23.43
CA GLY A 7 -3.31 -8.59 22.42
C GLY A 7 -2.07 -7.83 22.01
N GLU A 8 -1.31 -8.45 21.14
CA GLU A 8 -0.01 -7.95 20.66
C GLU A 8 0.11 -8.15 19.15
N VAL A 9 0.86 -7.26 18.49
CA VAL A 9 1.22 -7.38 17.08
C VAL A 9 2.74 -7.53 16.99
N HIS A 10 3.17 -8.69 16.50
CA HIS A 10 4.57 -8.99 16.26
C HIS A 10 4.87 -8.94 14.77
N LEU A 11 5.92 -8.22 14.40
CA LEU A 11 6.44 -8.14 13.04
C LEU A 11 7.86 -8.70 13.01
N THR A 12 8.19 -9.38 11.92
CA THR A 12 9.55 -9.89 11.69
C THR A 12 10.00 -9.48 10.29
N PHE A 13 11.15 -8.84 10.22
CA PHE A 13 11.75 -8.35 8.99
C PHE A 13 13.07 -9.08 8.71
N ARG A 14 13.38 -9.30 7.43
CA ARG A 14 14.64 -9.87 6.99
C ARG A 14 15.65 -8.76 6.78
N MET A 15 16.80 -8.86 7.42
CA MET A 15 17.87 -7.89 7.29
C MET A 15 18.77 -8.21 6.10
N LYS A 16 19.52 -7.19 5.61
CA LYS A 16 20.43 -7.34 4.45
C LYS A 16 21.55 -8.36 4.69
N ASP A 17 21.96 -8.57 5.94
CA ASP A 17 22.96 -9.56 6.33
C ASP A 17 22.40 -10.99 6.48
N GLY A 18 21.11 -11.19 6.18
CA GLY A 18 20.41 -12.47 6.30
C GLY A 18 19.85 -12.76 7.69
N SER A 19 20.13 -11.92 8.69
CA SER A 19 19.50 -12.02 10.01
C SER A 19 18.01 -11.60 9.95
N THR A 20 17.33 -11.76 11.08
CA THR A 20 15.93 -11.30 11.23
C THR A 20 15.85 -10.32 12.38
N TYR A 21 15.04 -9.27 12.20
CA TYR A 21 14.65 -8.34 13.24
C TYR A 21 13.18 -8.57 13.59
N GLY A 22 12.91 -8.97 14.83
CA GLY A 22 11.55 -9.16 15.33
C GLY A 22 11.20 -8.10 16.37
N THR A 23 10.01 -7.55 16.31
CA THR A 23 9.53 -6.54 17.24
C THR A 23 8.06 -6.69 17.56
N ASN A 24 7.68 -6.26 18.75
CA ASN A 24 6.30 -5.96 19.11
C ASN A 24 6.04 -4.47 18.84
N VAL A 25 5.08 -4.16 17.99
CA VAL A 25 4.78 -2.78 17.54
C VAL A 25 4.40 -1.82 18.69
N ASN A 26 4.04 -2.36 19.86
CA ASN A 26 3.73 -1.56 21.03
C ASN A 26 4.96 -1.17 21.87
N VAL A 27 6.12 -1.78 21.59
CA VAL A 27 7.34 -1.63 22.40
C VAL A 27 8.32 -0.65 21.77
N ASP A 28 8.52 -0.74 20.47
CA ASP A 28 9.42 0.15 19.74
C ASP A 28 8.83 0.61 18.42
N GLU A 29 9.48 1.56 17.75
CA GLU A 29 9.03 2.16 16.49
C GLU A 29 9.95 1.83 15.31
N GLU A 30 10.99 1.02 15.48
CA GLU A 30 11.96 0.67 14.44
C GLU A 30 11.28 -0.02 13.23
N TRP A 31 10.20 -0.76 13.47
CA TRP A 31 9.41 -1.40 12.42
C TRP A 31 8.89 -0.43 11.36
N LYS A 32 8.72 0.85 11.70
CA LYS A 32 8.25 1.89 10.76
C LYS A 32 9.24 2.10 9.61
N LYS A 33 10.52 1.86 9.82
CA LYS A 33 11.56 1.96 8.79
C LYS A 33 11.40 0.92 7.67
N TYR A 34 10.74 -0.18 7.97
CA TYR A 34 10.53 -1.31 7.06
C TYR A 34 9.09 -1.39 6.55
N THR A 35 8.26 -0.42 6.96
CA THR A 35 6.82 -0.42 6.67
C THR A 35 6.43 0.83 5.91
N GLY A 36 5.78 0.67 4.76
CA GLY A 36 5.10 1.74 4.05
C GLY A 36 3.60 1.63 4.26
N ALA A 37 2.94 2.74 4.54
CA ALA A 37 1.50 2.73 4.75
C ALA A 37 0.84 3.94 4.10
N PHE A 38 -0.31 3.70 3.47
CA PHE A 38 -1.21 4.75 3.04
C PHE A 38 -2.64 4.38 3.44
N ILE A 39 -3.23 5.21 4.29
CA ILE A 39 -4.57 4.98 4.87
C ILE A 39 -5.60 5.88 4.19
N ASP A 40 -5.34 7.17 4.13
CA ASP A 40 -6.20 8.13 3.44
C ASP A 40 -5.43 9.44 3.12
N GLU A 41 -6.09 10.34 2.37
CA GLU A 41 -5.50 11.60 1.93
C GLU A 41 -5.13 12.57 3.08
N SER A 42 -5.67 12.41 4.28
CA SER A 42 -5.35 13.27 5.43
C SER A 42 -3.92 13.09 5.94
N PHE A 43 -3.26 12.01 5.54
CA PHE A 43 -1.84 11.78 5.82
C PHE A 43 -0.89 12.46 4.84
N LEU A 44 -1.40 13.07 3.76
CA LEU A 44 -0.59 13.83 2.81
C LEU A 44 -0.29 15.23 3.36
N ILE A 45 0.92 15.73 3.10
CA ILE A 45 1.26 17.14 3.36
C ILE A 45 0.77 17.96 2.17
N ASP A 46 -0.47 18.41 2.23
CA ASP A 46 -1.22 18.96 1.12
C ASP A 46 -0.76 20.35 0.66
N TYR A 47 0.08 21.02 1.44
CA TYR A 47 0.73 22.30 1.10
C TYR A 47 2.02 22.16 0.28
N LEU A 48 2.48 20.93 0.04
CA LEU A 48 3.62 20.64 -0.82
C LEU A 48 3.15 20.33 -2.24
N SER A 49 4.04 20.51 -3.23
CA SER A 49 3.88 19.86 -4.51
C SER A 49 4.18 18.34 -4.39
N PRO A 50 3.75 17.50 -5.33
CA PRO A 50 4.11 16.08 -5.32
C PRO A 50 5.62 15.85 -5.27
N GLU A 51 6.38 16.63 -6.04
CA GLU A 51 7.83 16.55 -6.08
C GLU A 51 8.44 16.85 -4.71
N GLU A 52 8.04 17.95 -4.08
CA GLU A 52 8.50 18.33 -2.74
C GLU A 52 8.11 17.25 -1.70
N TYR A 53 6.92 16.68 -1.82
CA TYR A 53 6.47 15.62 -0.93
C TYR A 53 7.28 14.33 -1.09
N PHE A 54 7.56 13.90 -2.32
CA PHE A 54 8.41 12.74 -2.58
C PHE A 54 9.85 12.98 -2.13
N GLU A 55 10.41 14.19 -2.35
CA GLU A 55 11.73 14.54 -1.82
C GLU A 55 11.76 14.54 -0.29
N PHE A 56 10.69 14.99 0.37
CA PHE A 56 10.57 14.93 1.82
C PHE A 56 10.58 13.47 2.33
N ILE A 57 9.77 12.59 1.73
CA ILE A 57 9.75 11.16 2.09
C ILE A 57 11.12 10.52 1.85
N ALA A 58 11.75 10.78 0.73
CA ALA A 58 13.09 10.26 0.42
C ALA A 58 14.12 10.70 1.47
N LYS A 59 14.10 11.98 1.84
CA LYS A 59 15.04 12.53 2.84
C LYS A 59 14.91 11.87 4.21
N ILE A 60 13.69 11.68 4.71
CA ILE A 60 13.48 11.02 6.01
C ILE A 60 13.79 9.51 5.96
N SER A 61 13.78 8.93 4.76
CA SER A 61 14.13 7.53 4.51
C SER A 61 15.62 7.33 4.12
N ASN A 62 16.44 8.38 4.17
CA ASN A 62 17.85 8.38 3.77
C ASN A 62 18.09 7.91 2.32
N ILE A 63 17.19 8.27 1.42
CA ILE A 63 17.27 8.00 -0.02
C ILE A 63 17.84 9.25 -0.71
N THR A 64 18.83 9.07 -1.57
CA THR A 64 19.41 10.17 -2.36
C THR A 64 18.45 10.64 -3.45
N LYS A 65 18.72 11.81 -4.04
CA LYS A 65 17.89 12.33 -5.15
C LYS A 65 17.98 11.44 -6.40
N GLU A 66 19.14 10.88 -6.66
CA GLU A 66 19.38 9.96 -7.76
C GLU A 66 18.57 8.68 -7.59
N GLU A 67 18.62 8.07 -6.41
CA GLU A 67 17.82 6.88 -6.06
C GLU A 67 16.33 7.19 -6.13
N LEU A 68 15.89 8.36 -5.64
CA LEU A 68 14.49 8.78 -5.74
C LEU A 68 14.04 8.86 -7.20
N SER A 69 14.88 9.44 -8.08
CA SER A 69 14.55 9.54 -9.50
C SER A 69 14.40 8.16 -10.15
N GLU A 70 15.27 7.21 -9.81
CA GLU A 70 15.16 5.83 -10.28
C GLU A 70 13.91 5.13 -9.74
N HIS A 71 13.60 5.33 -8.44
CA HIS A 71 12.41 4.76 -7.84
C HIS A 71 11.13 5.31 -8.48
N LEU A 72 11.06 6.60 -8.77
CA LEU A 72 9.88 7.22 -9.37
C LEU A 72 9.61 6.74 -10.79
N GLN A 73 10.62 6.37 -11.56
CA GLN A 73 10.43 5.81 -12.91
C GLN A 73 9.54 4.56 -12.93
N ARG A 74 9.56 3.76 -11.87
CA ARG A 74 8.69 2.58 -11.73
C ARG A 74 7.20 2.93 -11.73
N PHE A 75 6.88 4.17 -11.38
CA PHE A 75 5.51 4.66 -11.25
C PHE A 75 5.05 5.52 -12.43
N ASP A 76 5.88 5.70 -13.47
CA ASP A 76 5.56 6.56 -14.62
C ASP A 76 4.21 6.22 -15.24
N ALA A 77 3.95 4.95 -15.49
CA ALA A 77 2.67 4.50 -16.04
C ALA A 77 1.50 4.78 -15.09
N PHE A 78 1.71 4.67 -13.78
CA PHE A 78 0.68 4.92 -12.77
C PHE A 78 0.44 6.42 -12.57
N MET A 79 1.48 7.24 -12.65
CA MET A 79 1.39 8.70 -12.62
C MET A 79 0.72 9.26 -13.88
N ASN A 80 0.89 8.62 -15.03
CA ASN A 80 0.29 8.97 -16.32
C ASN A 80 0.53 10.44 -16.73
N GLY A 81 1.66 11.04 -16.34
CA GLY A 81 1.96 12.46 -16.59
C GLY A 81 1.06 13.45 -15.86
N GLU A 82 0.23 13.02 -14.90
CA GLU A 82 -0.75 13.87 -14.20
C GLU A 82 -0.25 14.36 -12.84
N ILE A 83 0.88 13.89 -12.36
CA ILE A 83 1.38 14.15 -11.00
C ILE A 83 2.61 15.06 -11.04
N ILE A 84 3.68 14.59 -11.67
CA ILE A 84 4.94 15.32 -11.77
C ILE A 84 4.87 16.41 -12.85
N GLY A 85 5.47 17.57 -12.60
CA GLY A 85 5.56 18.69 -13.56
C GLY A 85 4.29 19.51 -13.69
N GLN A 86 3.30 19.34 -12.84
CA GLN A 86 2.01 20.03 -12.94
C GLN A 86 2.03 21.43 -12.30
N ASN A 87 3.06 21.78 -11.56
CA ASN A 87 3.17 23.06 -10.80
C ASN A 87 1.95 23.31 -9.90
N LYS A 88 1.44 22.28 -9.25
CA LYS A 88 0.27 22.33 -8.37
C LYS A 88 0.62 21.77 -7.00
N LEU A 89 -0.01 22.33 -5.97
CA LEU A 89 0.03 21.74 -4.63
C LEU A 89 -0.90 20.52 -4.56
N ILE A 90 -0.57 19.56 -3.71
CA ILE A 90 -1.35 18.34 -3.50
C ILE A 90 -2.82 18.66 -3.18
N ARG A 91 -3.08 19.68 -2.36
CA ARG A 91 -4.47 20.12 -2.05
C ARG A 91 -5.33 20.44 -3.27
N SER A 92 -4.69 20.86 -4.37
CA SER A 92 -5.37 21.28 -5.61
C SER A 92 -5.49 20.13 -6.63
N MET A 93 -5.07 18.94 -6.26
CA MET A 93 -5.15 17.76 -7.13
C MET A 93 -6.49 17.02 -6.96
N SER A 94 -6.86 16.24 -7.96
CA SER A 94 -8.02 15.35 -7.89
C SER A 94 -7.83 14.29 -6.79
N ALA A 95 -8.95 13.74 -6.28
CA ALA A 95 -8.89 12.64 -5.31
C ALA A 95 -8.10 11.44 -5.85
N GLY A 96 -8.25 11.10 -7.14
CA GLY A 96 -7.47 10.03 -7.78
C GLY A 96 -5.97 10.32 -7.80
N ASN A 97 -5.56 11.56 -8.07
CA ASN A 97 -4.14 11.93 -8.06
C ASN A 97 -3.57 11.95 -6.63
N LYS A 98 -4.33 12.41 -5.63
CA LYS A 98 -3.94 12.29 -4.23
C LYS A 98 -3.78 10.83 -3.80
N GLN A 99 -4.69 9.97 -4.23
CA GLN A 99 -4.60 8.52 -4.01
C GLN A 99 -3.30 7.95 -4.60
N LYS A 100 -3.00 8.28 -5.87
CA LYS A 100 -1.74 7.87 -6.51
C LYS A 100 -0.51 8.36 -5.74
N ILE A 101 -0.48 9.63 -5.33
CA ILE A 101 0.62 10.22 -4.56
C ILE A 101 0.82 9.46 -3.24
N GLY A 102 -0.25 9.19 -2.49
CA GLY A 102 -0.17 8.46 -1.23
C GLY A 102 0.36 7.03 -1.40
N ILE A 103 -0.13 6.30 -2.39
CA ILE A 103 0.35 4.95 -2.70
C ILE A 103 1.83 4.97 -3.09
N ILE A 104 2.24 5.87 -3.99
CA ILE A 104 3.65 6.01 -4.41
C ILE A 104 4.54 6.32 -3.20
N SER A 105 4.13 7.28 -2.36
CA SER A 105 4.91 7.67 -1.17
C SER A 105 5.15 6.52 -0.21
N SER A 106 4.17 5.60 -0.09
CA SER A 106 4.30 4.41 0.75
C SER A 106 5.30 3.38 0.21
N LEU A 107 5.66 3.45 -1.06
CA LEU A 107 6.53 2.49 -1.74
C LEU A 107 7.95 3.04 -2.02
N ILE A 108 8.18 4.34 -1.92
CA ILE A 108 9.44 5.00 -2.29
C ILE A 108 10.65 4.39 -1.57
N HIS A 109 10.54 4.08 -0.27
CA HIS A 109 11.65 3.56 0.52
C HIS A 109 11.79 2.04 0.47
N SER A 110 11.13 1.39 -0.47
CA SER A 110 11.18 -0.06 -0.70
C SER A 110 10.90 -0.90 0.57
N PRO A 111 9.75 -0.68 1.23
CA PRO A 111 9.41 -1.35 2.49
C PRO A 111 9.22 -2.86 2.31
N GLN A 112 9.46 -3.62 3.39
CA GLN A 112 9.18 -5.05 3.45
C GLN A 112 7.73 -5.37 3.82
N LEU A 113 7.02 -4.40 4.42
CA LEU A 113 5.58 -4.46 4.69
C LEU A 113 4.91 -3.23 4.09
N VAL A 114 3.91 -3.45 3.27
CA VAL A 114 3.08 -2.39 2.69
C VAL A 114 1.66 -2.54 3.22
N ILE A 115 1.07 -1.45 3.72
CA ILE A 115 -0.31 -1.42 4.22
C ILE A 115 -1.07 -0.37 3.43
N LEU A 116 -2.09 -0.79 2.70
CA LEU A 116 -2.92 0.08 1.88
C LEU A 116 -4.39 -0.09 2.27
N ASP A 117 -5.01 1.01 2.66
CA ASP A 117 -6.44 1.03 2.97
C ASP A 117 -7.21 1.54 1.76
N GLU A 118 -8.12 0.71 1.23
CA GLU A 118 -8.94 0.99 0.06
C GLU A 118 -8.17 1.62 -1.13
N PRO A 119 -7.03 1.04 -1.59
CA PRO A 119 -6.14 1.71 -2.54
C PRO A 119 -6.74 1.90 -3.93
N PHE A 120 -7.82 1.20 -4.27
CA PHE A 120 -8.47 1.29 -5.58
C PHE A 120 -9.54 2.39 -5.66
N ASN A 121 -9.90 2.99 -4.53
CA ASN A 121 -10.87 4.08 -4.49
C ASN A 121 -10.35 5.30 -5.26
N PHE A 122 -11.28 6.03 -5.89
CA PHE A 122 -11.03 7.24 -6.68
C PHE A 122 -10.18 7.04 -7.95
N LEU A 123 -9.71 5.83 -8.23
CA LEU A 123 -8.95 5.50 -9.43
C LEU A 123 -9.89 5.10 -10.56
N ASP A 124 -9.58 5.56 -11.77
CA ASP A 124 -10.21 5.08 -12.98
C ASP A 124 -9.83 3.61 -13.27
N PRO A 125 -10.61 2.87 -14.09
CA PRO A 125 -10.34 1.45 -14.34
C PRO A 125 -8.94 1.16 -14.89
N THR A 126 -8.37 2.06 -15.69
CA THR A 126 -7.01 1.90 -16.22
C THR A 126 -5.98 2.00 -15.10
N SER A 127 -6.09 3.03 -14.26
CA SER A 127 -5.23 3.22 -13.09
C SER A 127 -5.34 2.07 -12.09
N GLN A 128 -6.54 1.51 -11.88
CA GLN A 128 -6.75 0.33 -11.04
C GLN A 128 -5.99 -0.89 -11.58
N ASN A 129 -6.04 -1.15 -12.89
CA ASN A 129 -5.31 -2.27 -13.50
C ASN A 129 -3.79 -2.08 -13.42
N ILE A 130 -3.31 -0.84 -13.61
CA ILE A 130 -1.89 -0.52 -13.46
C ILE A 130 -1.46 -0.75 -12.01
N LEU A 131 -2.25 -0.31 -11.03
CA LEU A 131 -1.95 -0.54 -9.61
C LEU A 131 -1.90 -2.02 -9.26
N LYS A 132 -2.86 -2.83 -9.73
CA LYS A 132 -2.83 -4.30 -9.53
C LYS A 132 -1.51 -4.89 -10.00
N LYS A 133 -1.10 -4.56 -11.23
CA LYS A 133 0.16 -5.04 -11.80
C LYS A 133 1.37 -4.56 -10.98
N LEU A 134 1.40 -3.29 -10.62
CA LEU A 134 2.47 -2.68 -9.83
C LEU A 134 2.66 -3.40 -8.49
N LEU A 135 1.58 -3.68 -7.76
CA LEU A 135 1.64 -4.37 -6.47
C LEU A 135 2.12 -5.83 -6.61
N VAL A 136 1.65 -6.53 -7.63
CA VAL A 136 2.09 -7.91 -7.92
C VAL A 136 3.58 -7.94 -8.28
N ASP A 137 4.02 -7.02 -9.14
CA ASP A 137 5.42 -6.95 -9.58
C ASP A 137 6.32 -6.55 -8.39
N TYR A 138 5.89 -5.58 -7.58
CA TYR A 138 6.60 -5.18 -6.36
C TYR A 138 6.77 -6.35 -5.37
N ASN A 139 5.71 -7.12 -5.11
CA ASN A 139 5.80 -8.32 -4.26
C ASN A 139 6.80 -9.36 -4.83
N LYS A 140 6.76 -9.62 -6.15
CA LYS A 140 7.65 -10.58 -6.80
C LYS A 140 9.12 -10.16 -6.75
N GLU A 141 9.39 -8.87 -6.98
CA GLU A 141 10.75 -8.32 -7.03
C GLU A 141 11.39 -8.21 -5.64
N THR A 142 10.63 -7.79 -4.65
CA THR A 142 11.14 -7.47 -3.31
C THR A 142 10.89 -8.55 -2.26
N GLY A 143 9.91 -9.42 -2.50
CA GLY A 143 9.41 -10.35 -1.49
C GLY A 143 8.61 -9.67 -0.36
N ALA A 144 8.26 -8.40 -0.51
CA ALA A 144 7.51 -7.64 0.49
C ALA A 144 6.12 -8.22 0.72
N SER A 145 5.66 -8.20 1.94
CA SER A 145 4.27 -8.49 2.29
C SER A 145 3.40 -7.26 2.03
N ILE A 146 2.27 -7.45 1.34
CA ILE A 146 1.33 -6.36 1.04
C ILE A 146 -0.01 -6.70 1.68
N LEU A 147 -0.47 -5.84 2.59
CA LEU A 147 -1.77 -5.90 3.23
C LEU A 147 -2.69 -4.85 2.61
N ILE A 148 -3.79 -5.30 2.04
CA ILE A 148 -4.78 -4.44 1.38
C ILE A 148 -6.12 -4.64 2.06
N SER A 149 -6.78 -3.56 2.51
CA SER A 149 -8.20 -3.59 2.79
C SER A 149 -8.99 -3.23 1.53
N SER A 150 -10.13 -3.85 1.34
CA SER A 150 -11.07 -3.46 0.29
C SER A 150 -12.47 -3.98 0.60
N HIS A 151 -13.48 -3.17 0.32
CA HIS A 151 -14.87 -3.60 0.29
C HIS A 151 -15.29 -4.11 -1.09
N ASN A 152 -14.42 -4.01 -2.11
CA ASN A 152 -14.67 -4.50 -3.45
C ASN A 152 -13.82 -5.74 -3.75
N LEU A 153 -14.48 -6.88 -3.78
CA LEU A 153 -13.88 -8.18 -4.02
C LEU A 153 -13.10 -8.26 -5.34
N MET A 154 -13.67 -7.68 -6.41
CA MET A 154 -13.10 -7.75 -7.77
C MET A 154 -11.71 -7.15 -7.90
N HIS A 155 -11.31 -6.26 -7.00
CA HIS A 155 -9.99 -5.65 -7.06
C HIS A 155 -8.91 -6.46 -6.35
N THR A 156 -9.29 -7.24 -5.33
CA THR A 156 -8.34 -7.85 -4.40
C THR A 156 -8.15 -9.34 -4.60
N VAL A 157 -9.20 -10.07 -4.97
CA VAL A 157 -9.13 -11.54 -5.13
C VAL A 157 -8.08 -11.96 -6.16
N ASP A 158 -7.99 -11.26 -7.30
CA ASP A 158 -7.07 -11.62 -8.38
C ASP A 158 -5.59 -11.50 -8.01
N ILE A 159 -5.26 -10.60 -7.08
CA ILE A 159 -3.87 -10.28 -6.71
C ILE A 159 -3.48 -10.81 -5.34
N SER A 160 -4.41 -11.39 -4.59
CA SER A 160 -4.18 -11.83 -3.22
C SER A 160 -3.87 -13.33 -3.13
N ASN A 161 -2.85 -13.68 -2.35
CA ASN A 161 -2.54 -15.06 -2.01
C ASN A 161 -3.36 -15.57 -0.81
N LYS A 162 -3.70 -14.64 0.11
CA LYS A 162 -4.45 -14.91 1.32
C LYS A 162 -5.55 -13.87 1.48
N ILE A 163 -6.72 -14.29 1.90
CA ILE A 163 -7.87 -13.40 2.08
C ILE A 163 -8.45 -13.60 3.46
N VAL A 164 -8.72 -12.50 4.14
CA VAL A 164 -9.40 -12.49 5.44
C VAL A 164 -10.71 -11.77 5.27
N LEU A 165 -11.81 -12.48 5.45
CA LEU A 165 -13.15 -11.90 5.43
C LEU A 165 -13.52 -11.46 6.83
N MET A 166 -13.88 -10.17 6.97
CA MET A 166 -14.28 -9.57 8.24
C MET A 166 -15.71 -9.03 8.16
N GLU A 167 -16.47 -9.26 9.20
CA GLU A 167 -17.82 -8.72 9.36
C GLU A 167 -18.02 -8.26 10.81
N HIS A 168 -18.56 -7.07 11.01
CA HIS A 168 -18.77 -6.47 12.32
C HIS A 168 -17.56 -6.57 13.27
N GLY A 169 -16.34 -6.36 12.72
CA GLY A 169 -15.09 -6.40 13.49
C GLY A 169 -14.59 -7.81 13.85
N ARG A 170 -15.22 -8.87 13.31
CA ARG A 170 -14.82 -10.27 13.53
C ARG A 170 -14.35 -10.92 12.25
N ILE A 171 -13.30 -11.73 12.36
CA ILE A 171 -12.88 -12.59 11.25
C ILE A 171 -13.88 -13.74 11.17
N ILE A 172 -14.57 -13.82 10.03
CA ILE A 172 -15.54 -14.89 9.77
C ILE A 172 -14.97 -15.98 8.87
N ARG A 173 -13.94 -15.64 8.08
CA ARG A 173 -13.26 -16.62 7.22
C ARG A 173 -11.81 -16.22 6.99
N TYR A 174 -10.93 -17.23 6.94
CA TYR A 174 -9.54 -17.11 6.55
C TYR A 174 -9.24 -18.08 5.41
N ILE A 175 -8.79 -17.54 4.28
CA ILE A 175 -8.57 -18.27 3.04
C ILE A 175 -7.07 -18.23 2.73
N THR A 176 -6.45 -19.38 2.64
CA THR A 176 -5.02 -19.54 2.36
C THR A 176 -4.72 -19.98 0.93
N GLU A 177 -5.72 -20.50 0.23
CA GLU A 177 -5.63 -20.97 -1.15
C GLU A 177 -6.69 -20.22 -1.97
N ASN A 178 -6.26 -19.38 -2.88
CA ASN A 178 -7.13 -18.58 -3.71
C ASN A 178 -7.32 -19.28 -5.07
N ASP A 179 -8.14 -20.34 -5.06
CA ASP A 179 -8.54 -21.08 -6.25
C ASP A 179 -9.86 -20.55 -6.84
N GLU A 180 -10.27 -21.11 -7.97
CA GLU A 180 -11.49 -20.72 -8.68
C GLU A 180 -12.76 -20.99 -7.86
N ASN A 181 -12.78 -22.07 -7.05
CA ASN A 181 -13.91 -22.37 -6.18
C ASN A 181 -14.06 -21.33 -5.07
N THR A 182 -12.96 -20.94 -4.47
CA THR A 182 -12.91 -19.89 -3.45
C THR A 182 -13.40 -18.54 -4.00
N ARG A 183 -13.03 -18.19 -5.24
CA ARG A 183 -13.52 -16.97 -5.90
C ARG A 183 -15.03 -17.00 -6.07
N ASN A 184 -15.56 -18.08 -6.60
CA ASN A 184 -17.00 -18.25 -6.80
C ASN A 184 -17.78 -18.20 -5.48
N GLU A 185 -17.25 -18.79 -4.41
CA GLU A 185 -17.88 -18.74 -3.09
C GLU A 185 -17.90 -17.32 -2.51
N LEU A 186 -16.81 -16.57 -2.66
CA LEU A 186 -16.73 -15.17 -2.23
C LEU A 186 -17.69 -14.28 -3.02
N GLU A 187 -17.77 -14.47 -4.35
CA GLU A 187 -18.73 -13.75 -5.19
C GLU A 187 -20.19 -14.05 -4.77
N GLN A 188 -20.51 -15.30 -4.46
CA GLN A 188 -21.83 -15.66 -3.96
C GLN A 188 -22.13 -15.06 -2.59
N TYR A 189 -21.13 -14.89 -1.75
CA TYR A 189 -21.29 -14.28 -0.43
C TYR A 189 -21.65 -12.80 -0.55
N PHE A 190 -20.94 -12.06 -1.40
CA PHE A 190 -21.16 -10.61 -1.59
C PHE A 190 -22.36 -10.27 -2.48
N ASN A 191 -22.86 -11.22 -3.29
CA ASN A 191 -24.04 -11.01 -4.14
C ASN A 191 -25.37 -11.41 -3.43
N LYS A 192 -25.32 -11.75 -2.12
CA LYS A 192 -26.51 -12.15 -1.32
C LYS A 192 -27.24 -10.99 -0.65
N ASP A 193 -26.73 -9.76 -0.81
CA ASP A 193 -27.40 -8.51 -0.34
C ASP A 193 -27.95 -7.72 -1.57
#